data_2fdc65014a8ef2d149c8b43d822c43c7
#
_entry.id   2fdc65014a8ef2d149c8b43d822c43c7
#
_cell.length_a   1.000
_cell.length_b   1.000
_cell.length_c   1.000
_cell.angle_alpha   90.00
_cell.angle_beta   90.00
_cell.angle_gamma   90.00
#
_symmetry.space_group_name_H-M   'P 1'
#
loop_
_entity.id
_entity.type
_entity.pdbx_description
1 polymer ?
#
loop_
_entity_poly.entity_id
_entity_poly.type
_entity_poly.pdbx_seq_one_letter_code
_entity_poly.pdbx_strand_id
1 'polypeptide(L)'
;MRHLLLATTAVAVVLGGTMAARADMAAAEKFLAEEINGLSVLSADEQKAEMQFFIDAAKPFTNLEIKVVSETIATHEYESKVLAPAFTAITGIKVTHDLIGEGDVVEKLQTQMQSGENIYDGYVNDSDLIGTHWRYQQVRNLTDWRAGEGKDVTLPTLDIADFIGTSFTTAPDGKLYQLPDQQFANLYWFRYDWFNDEQNKADFKAKYGYDLGVPVNWSAYQDIAEFFTGRDLSRLGVEGKVYGNMDYGKKDPSLGWRYTDAWMSMAGMGDKGEPNGLPVDEWGIRGNEGAQPTGSCVARGGATNSPAAVYAVEKAIEWLQKYSPPEAAGMPFGEAGPIPAQCNGAQQMFWYTAFTAATVKPDLPVMNEDGTPKWRMAPSPHGAYWSEGTKIGYQDAGSWTLMKSTPVDRAKAAWLYAQFVTSKTVDLKKADVGLTFIRESTINSDHFTERAPKLGGLIEFYRSPARVQWSPTGTNVPDYPKLAQLWWQNIGDAMSGAKTAQEALDSLCAAQESVLARLERAGVQGDLGPKLNEEKGADHWLAQPGSPKAKLENEKPKGQTIAYDELI
;
A
#
# COMPACT_ATOMS: atom_id res chain seq x y z
N MET A 1 -75.39 -13.21 -49.85
CA MET A 1 -75.25 -12.79 -48.44
C MET A 1 -73.89 -13.27 -47.94
N ARG A 2 -72.92 -12.36 -47.86
CA ARG A 2 -71.60 -12.62 -47.34
C ARG A 2 -71.41 -11.77 -46.09
N HIS A 3 -71.25 -12.41 -44.93
CA HIS A 3 -70.92 -11.73 -43.69
C HIS A 3 -69.45 -11.49 -43.62
N LEU A 4 -69.07 -10.23 -43.52
CA LEU A 4 -67.68 -9.77 -43.23
C LEU A 4 -67.51 -9.74 -41.73
N LEU A 5 -66.59 -10.58 -41.19
CA LEU A 5 -66.13 -10.49 -39.78
C LEU A 5 -64.92 -9.55 -39.76
N LEU A 6 -65.08 -8.45 -39.07
CA LEU A 6 -63.96 -7.53 -38.69
C LEU A 6 -63.29 -8.11 -37.44
N ALA A 7 -62.04 -8.52 -37.58
CA ALA A 7 -61.19 -8.86 -36.45
C ALA A 7 -60.45 -7.59 -36.02
N THR A 8 -60.75 -7.09 -34.83
CA THR A 8 -60.05 -5.99 -34.17
C THR A 8 -58.82 -6.55 -33.43
N THR A 9 -57.64 -6.31 -33.96
CA THR A 9 -56.37 -6.66 -33.31
C THR A 9 -56.04 -5.51 -32.33
N ALA A 10 -56.16 -5.79 -31.03
CA ALA A 10 -55.64 -4.92 -29.99
C ALA A 10 -54.12 -5.04 -29.90
N VAL A 11 -53.39 -4.01 -30.31
CA VAL A 11 -51.96 -3.88 -30.07
C VAL A 11 -51.76 -3.43 -28.62
N ALA A 12 -51.33 -4.34 -27.76
CA ALA A 12 -50.84 -4.00 -26.43
C ALA A 12 -49.45 -3.37 -26.57
N VAL A 13 -49.36 -2.07 -26.47
CA VAL A 13 -48.11 -1.35 -26.32
C VAL A 13 -47.63 -1.62 -24.87
N VAL A 14 -46.68 -2.53 -24.71
CA VAL A 14 -45.93 -2.69 -23.46
C VAL A 14 -45.00 -1.49 -23.38
N LEU A 15 -45.39 -0.47 -22.67
CA LEU A 15 -44.51 0.60 -22.18
C LEU A 15 -43.55 -0.04 -21.17
N GLY A 16 -42.41 -0.53 -21.65
CA GLY A 16 -41.25 -0.83 -20.82
C GLY A 16 -40.68 0.48 -20.29
N GLY A 17 -41.32 1.01 -19.25
CA GLY A 17 -40.72 2.09 -18.47
C GLY A 17 -39.50 1.54 -17.75
N THR A 18 -38.31 1.98 -18.17
CA THR A 18 -37.13 1.90 -17.33
C THR A 18 -37.48 2.59 -16.02
N MET A 19 -37.69 1.84 -14.94
CA MET A 19 -37.83 2.44 -13.62
C MET A 19 -36.53 3.20 -13.36
N ALA A 20 -36.61 4.53 -13.32
CA ALA A 20 -35.53 5.34 -12.85
C ALA A 20 -35.18 4.91 -11.43
N ALA A 21 -33.92 4.57 -11.18
CA ALA A 21 -33.46 4.28 -9.84
C ALA A 21 -33.79 5.51 -8.96
N ARG A 22 -34.63 5.30 -7.96
CA ARG A 22 -34.94 6.33 -6.95
C ARG A 22 -34.06 6.06 -5.75
N ALA A 23 -33.48 7.11 -5.19
CA ALA A 23 -32.84 7.06 -3.88
C ALA A 23 -33.88 6.53 -2.85
N ASP A 24 -33.52 5.45 -2.13
CA ASP A 24 -34.49 4.66 -1.39
C ASP A 24 -33.96 4.25 0.00
N MET A 25 -34.64 4.75 1.05
CA MET A 25 -34.35 4.36 2.42
C MET A 25 -34.62 2.87 2.67
N ALA A 26 -35.56 2.25 1.98
CA ALA A 26 -35.81 0.81 2.12
C ALA A 26 -34.61 -0.01 1.60
N ALA A 27 -33.93 0.44 0.55
CA ALA A 27 -32.66 -0.17 0.09
C ALA A 27 -31.55 0.00 1.13
N ALA A 28 -31.46 1.18 1.77
CA ALA A 28 -30.52 1.43 2.85
C ALA A 28 -30.78 0.54 4.07
N GLU A 29 -32.03 0.43 4.53
CA GLU A 29 -32.39 -0.45 5.64
C GLU A 29 -32.11 -1.92 5.36
N LYS A 30 -32.35 -2.36 4.13
CA LYS A 30 -31.98 -3.71 3.68
C LYS A 30 -30.47 -3.92 3.74
N PHE A 31 -29.69 -2.99 3.20
CA PHE A 31 -28.22 -3.04 3.23
C PHE A 31 -27.68 -3.10 4.67
N LEU A 32 -28.19 -2.24 5.56
CA LEU A 32 -27.79 -2.25 6.97
C LEU A 32 -28.13 -3.56 7.67
N ALA A 33 -29.29 -4.16 7.37
CA ALA A 33 -29.73 -5.39 8.01
C ALA A 33 -29.03 -6.64 7.47
N GLU A 34 -28.83 -6.74 6.15
CA GLU A 34 -28.34 -7.96 5.51
C GLU A 34 -26.83 -7.97 5.34
N GLU A 35 -26.21 -6.81 5.00
CA GLU A 35 -24.78 -6.74 4.71
C GLU A 35 -23.98 -6.25 5.90
N ILE A 36 -24.33 -5.11 6.48
CA ILE A 36 -23.62 -4.57 7.67
C ILE A 36 -23.87 -5.48 8.87
N ASN A 37 -25.12 -5.87 9.08
CA ASN A 37 -25.53 -6.88 10.07
C ASN A 37 -24.87 -6.69 11.46
N GLY A 38 -24.87 -5.43 11.94
CA GLY A 38 -24.30 -5.05 13.23
C GLY A 38 -22.77 -4.83 13.24
N LEU A 39 -22.08 -5.08 12.14
CA LEU A 39 -20.64 -4.80 12.02
C LEU A 39 -20.38 -3.33 11.64
N SER A 40 -20.60 -2.45 12.59
CA SER A 40 -20.33 -1.01 12.48
C SER A 40 -19.90 -0.47 13.84
N VAL A 41 -19.10 0.58 13.83
CA VAL A 41 -18.74 1.34 15.05
C VAL A 41 -19.85 2.31 15.47
N LEU A 42 -20.84 2.53 14.62
CA LEU A 42 -21.99 3.40 14.87
C LEU A 42 -23.20 2.62 15.38
N SER A 43 -24.02 3.27 16.18
CA SER A 43 -25.35 2.78 16.54
C SER A 43 -26.28 2.70 15.31
N ALA A 44 -27.35 1.92 15.41
CA ALA A 44 -28.31 1.76 14.31
C ALA A 44 -28.92 3.10 13.85
N ASP A 45 -29.17 4.03 14.77
CA ASP A 45 -29.75 5.35 14.43
C ASP A 45 -28.71 6.24 13.72
N GLU A 46 -27.44 6.19 14.13
CA GLU A 46 -26.34 6.91 13.45
C GLU A 46 -26.09 6.34 12.06
N GLN A 47 -26.11 5.01 11.90
CA GLN A 47 -26.01 4.36 10.58
C GLN A 47 -27.12 4.84 9.63
N LYS A 48 -28.37 4.88 10.11
CA LYS A 48 -29.50 5.39 9.35
C LYS A 48 -29.31 6.87 8.98
N ALA A 49 -28.77 7.68 9.89
CA ALA A 49 -28.49 9.09 9.63
C ALA A 49 -27.44 9.27 8.52
N GLU A 50 -26.36 8.46 8.50
CA GLU A 50 -25.39 8.47 7.40
C GLU A 50 -26.04 8.06 6.07
N MET A 51 -26.87 7.02 6.06
CA MET A 51 -27.59 6.59 4.85
C MET A 51 -28.54 7.69 4.35
N GLN A 52 -29.26 8.35 5.26
CA GLN A 52 -30.13 9.48 4.89
C GLN A 52 -29.34 10.64 4.26
N PHE A 53 -28.14 10.94 4.79
CA PHE A 53 -27.27 11.94 4.18
C PHE A 53 -26.91 11.54 2.73
N PHE A 54 -26.48 10.31 2.48
CA PHE A 54 -26.15 9.85 1.12
C PHE A 54 -27.34 9.94 0.18
N ILE A 55 -28.54 9.56 0.63
CA ILE A 55 -29.78 9.70 -0.14
C ILE A 55 -30.04 11.16 -0.51
N ASP A 56 -29.97 12.06 0.46
CA ASP A 56 -30.29 13.48 0.26
C ASP A 56 -29.24 14.18 -0.62
N ALA A 57 -27.97 13.96 -0.35
CA ALA A 57 -26.88 14.55 -1.11
C ALA A 57 -26.80 14.04 -2.56
N ALA A 58 -27.27 12.82 -2.82
CA ALA A 58 -27.27 12.21 -4.14
C ALA A 58 -28.41 12.70 -5.06
N LYS A 59 -29.46 13.36 -4.53
CA LYS A 59 -30.64 13.78 -5.31
C LYS A 59 -30.34 14.52 -6.61
N PRO A 60 -29.37 15.47 -6.65
CA PRO A 60 -29.00 16.16 -7.88
C PRO A 60 -28.34 15.25 -8.94
N PHE A 61 -27.83 14.11 -8.52
CA PHE A 61 -27.02 13.20 -9.33
C PHE A 61 -27.74 11.89 -9.66
N THR A 62 -29.02 11.76 -9.34
CA THR A 62 -29.82 10.56 -9.62
C THR A 62 -29.73 10.22 -11.12
N ASN A 63 -29.44 8.93 -11.42
CA ASN A 63 -29.18 8.38 -12.76
C ASN A 63 -27.86 8.83 -13.42
N LEU A 64 -27.02 9.63 -12.76
CA LEU A 64 -25.68 9.87 -13.24
C LEU A 64 -24.89 8.54 -13.16
N GLU A 65 -24.13 8.26 -14.22
CA GLU A 65 -23.24 7.11 -14.26
C GLU A 65 -21.81 7.58 -14.02
N ILE A 66 -21.16 7.04 -12.99
CA ILE A 66 -19.73 7.29 -12.71
C ILE A 66 -18.93 6.01 -12.90
N LYS A 67 -17.67 6.20 -13.23
CA LYS A 67 -16.70 5.12 -13.40
C LYS A 67 -15.48 5.38 -12.52
N VAL A 68 -15.18 4.43 -11.64
CA VAL A 68 -14.03 4.50 -10.74
C VAL A 68 -13.14 3.26 -10.92
N VAL A 69 -11.91 3.34 -10.44
CA VAL A 69 -10.93 2.27 -10.65
C VAL A 69 -10.03 2.10 -9.44
N SER A 70 -9.69 0.84 -9.16
CA SER A 70 -8.70 0.44 -8.16
C SER A 70 -7.94 -0.82 -8.61
N GLU A 71 -6.91 -1.18 -7.85
CA GLU A 71 -6.25 -2.47 -7.99
C GLU A 71 -7.15 -3.64 -7.55
N THR A 72 -6.74 -4.86 -7.93
CA THR A 72 -7.50 -6.08 -7.61
C THR A 72 -6.99 -6.73 -6.33
N ILE A 73 -7.61 -6.37 -5.19
CA ILE A 73 -7.42 -6.99 -3.88
C ILE A 73 -8.76 -7.25 -3.20
N ALA A 74 -8.78 -8.02 -2.12
CA ALA A 74 -10.01 -8.42 -1.43
C ALA A 74 -10.91 -7.25 -1.02
N THR A 75 -10.32 -6.15 -0.53
CA THR A 75 -11.03 -4.92 -0.14
C THR A 75 -11.77 -4.31 -1.34
N HIS A 76 -11.08 -4.11 -2.46
CA HIS A 76 -11.66 -3.51 -3.66
C HIS A 76 -12.62 -4.45 -4.39
N GLU A 77 -12.39 -5.76 -4.30
CA GLU A 77 -13.38 -6.74 -4.79
C GLU A 77 -14.71 -6.63 -4.03
N TYR A 78 -14.65 -6.41 -2.72
CA TYR A 78 -15.84 -6.18 -1.91
C TYR A 78 -16.51 -4.84 -2.27
N GLU A 79 -15.74 -3.79 -2.47
CA GLU A 79 -16.27 -2.50 -2.93
C GLU A 79 -16.96 -2.60 -4.29
N SER A 80 -16.30 -3.22 -5.27
CA SER A 80 -16.85 -3.35 -6.62
C SER A 80 -18.07 -4.25 -6.69
N LYS A 81 -18.04 -5.42 -5.99
CA LYS A 81 -19.07 -6.47 -6.12
C LYS A 81 -20.25 -6.30 -5.17
N VAL A 82 -20.06 -5.62 -4.03
CA VAL A 82 -21.06 -5.48 -2.97
C VAL A 82 -21.42 -4.01 -2.70
N LEU A 83 -20.44 -3.17 -2.42
CA LEU A 83 -20.69 -1.79 -2.00
C LEU A 83 -21.15 -0.89 -3.16
N ALA A 84 -20.62 -1.03 -4.37
CA ALA A 84 -21.05 -0.25 -5.52
C ALA A 84 -22.51 -0.53 -5.93
N PRO A 85 -22.97 -1.80 -6.01
CA PRO A 85 -24.38 -2.09 -6.19
C PRO A 85 -25.27 -1.56 -5.06
N ALA A 86 -24.85 -1.67 -3.80
CA ALA A 86 -25.57 -1.15 -2.65
C ALA A 86 -25.70 0.39 -2.72
N PHE A 87 -24.60 1.09 -2.97
CA PHE A 87 -24.60 2.55 -3.15
C PHE A 87 -25.53 2.97 -4.29
N THR A 88 -25.50 2.25 -5.41
CA THR A 88 -26.40 2.52 -6.54
C THR A 88 -27.88 2.36 -6.13
N ALA A 89 -28.21 1.28 -5.41
CA ALA A 89 -29.58 1.06 -4.94
C ALA A 89 -30.05 2.13 -3.93
N ILE A 90 -29.15 2.61 -3.07
CA ILE A 90 -29.45 3.59 -2.02
C ILE A 90 -29.59 4.98 -2.60
N THR A 91 -28.69 5.37 -3.52
CA THR A 91 -28.53 6.77 -3.97
C THR A 91 -29.12 7.05 -5.35
N GLY A 92 -29.29 6.03 -6.17
CA GLY A 92 -29.67 6.18 -7.57
C GLY A 92 -28.52 6.63 -8.49
N ILE A 93 -27.29 6.81 -7.97
CA ILE A 93 -26.08 7.03 -8.78
C ILE A 93 -25.56 5.67 -9.22
N LYS A 94 -25.38 5.48 -10.53
CA LYS A 94 -24.84 4.23 -11.07
C LYS A 94 -23.33 4.25 -10.97
N VAL A 95 -22.75 3.23 -10.34
CA VAL A 95 -21.29 3.07 -10.18
C VAL A 95 -20.79 1.86 -10.93
N THR A 96 -19.82 2.07 -11.79
CA THR A 96 -18.94 1.01 -12.31
C THR A 96 -17.59 1.14 -11.62
N HIS A 97 -17.21 0.14 -10.84
CA HIS A 97 -15.93 0.09 -10.15
C HIS A 97 -15.06 -0.98 -10.83
N ASP A 98 -14.17 -0.54 -11.71
CA ASP A 98 -13.25 -1.40 -12.44
C ASP A 98 -12.12 -1.86 -11.53
N LEU A 99 -11.78 -3.15 -11.65
CA LEU A 99 -10.64 -3.78 -10.97
C LEU A 99 -9.59 -4.16 -12.02
N ILE A 100 -8.41 -3.57 -11.91
CA ILE A 100 -7.30 -3.80 -12.86
C ILE A 100 -5.99 -4.03 -12.11
N GLY A 101 -4.89 -4.20 -12.82
CA GLY A 101 -3.56 -4.25 -12.20
C GLY A 101 -3.18 -2.87 -11.64
N GLU A 102 -2.46 -2.83 -10.52
CA GLU A 102 -2.03 -1.58 -9.88
C GLU A 102 -1.22 -0.69 -10.83
N GLY A 103 -0.26 -1.26 -11.58
CA GLY A 103 0.50 -0.53 -12.60
C GLY A 103 -0.40 0.09 -13.69
N ASP A 104 -1.51 -0.59 -14.05
CA ASP A 104 -2.48 -0.08 -15.01
C ASP A 104 -3.29 1.09 -14.42
N VAL A 105 -3.60 1.07 -13.12
CA VAL A 105 -4.23 2.21 -12.42
C VAL A 105 -3.36 3.45 -12.55
N VAL A 106 -2.06 3.33 -12.25
CA VAL A 106 -1.06 4.41 -12.35
C VAL A 106 -0.95 4.93 -13.78
N GLU A 107 -0.93 4.04 -14.79
CA GLU A 107 -0.87 4.42 -16.20
C GLU A 107 -2.12 5.20 -16.65
N LYS A 108 -3.31 4.75 -16.26
CA LYS A 108 -4.58 5.44 -16.55
C LYS A 108 -4.64 6.82 -15.91
N LEU A 109 -4.23 6.91 -14.63
CA LEU A 109 -4.15 8.17 -13.90
C LEU A 109 -3.18 9.15 -14.59
N GLN A 110 -1.98 8.70 -14.95
CA GLN A 110 -1.00 9.50 -15.68
C GLN A 110 -1.56 10.00 -17.01
N THR A 111 -2.22 9.13 -17.75
CA THR A 111 -2.85 9.48 -19.03
C THR A 111 -3.89 10.59 -18.84
N GLN A 112 -4.76 10.47 -17.84
CA GLN A 112 -5.75 11.50 -17.51
C GLN A 112 -5.09 12.81 -17.08
N MET A 113 -4.03 12.75 -16.25
CA MET A 113 -3.28 13.95 -15.84
C MET A 113 -2.67 14.70 -17.04
N GLN A 114 -2.16 13.98 -18.03
CA GLN A 114 -1.49 14.56 -19.20
C GLN A 114 -2.45 15.05 -20.26
N SER A 115 -3.51 14.29 -20.55
CA SER A 115 -4.47 14.62 -21.62
C SER A 115 -5.54 15.61 -21.16
N GLY A 116 -5.89 15.61 -19.86
CA GLY A 116 -7.05 16.29 -19.33
C GLY A 116 -8.39 15.64 -19.70
N GLU A 117 -8.37 14.48 -20.36
CA GLU A 117 -9.57 13.68 -20.66
C GLU A 117 -10.05 12.96 -19.39
N ASN A 118 -11.36 12.93 -19.18
CA ASN A 118 -11.93 12.19 -18.04
C ASN A 118 -12.06 10.71 -18.36
N ILE A 119 -11.06 9.89 -17.97
CA ILE A 119 -11.05 8.44 -18.17
C ILE A 119 -11.83 7.76 -17.02
N TYR A 120 -11.53 8.15 -15.79
CA TYR A 120 -12.24 7.73 -14.59
C TYR A 120 -12.60 8.94 -13.72
N ASP A 121 -13.71 8.84 -13.00
CA ASP A 121 -14.20 9.90 -12.13
C ASP A 121 -13.53 9.88 -10.74
N GLY A 122 -12.97 8.73 -10.35
CA GLY A 122 -12.20 8.54 -9.13
C GLY A 122 -11.22 7.39 -9.29
N TYR A 123 -10.10 7.50 -8.61
CA TYR A 123 -9.02 6.52 -8.58
C TYR A 123 -8.68 6.17 -7.14
N VAL A 124 -8.47 4.89 -6.86
CA VAL A 124 -7.69 4.48 -5.68
C VAL A 124 -6.27 4.24 -6.15
N ASN A 125 -5.33 4.99 -5.58
CA ASN A 125 -3.91 4.90 -5.90
C ASN A 125 -3.07 5.16 -4.65
N ASP A 126 -1.83 4.73 -4.66
CA ASP A 126 -0.97 4.76 -3.49
C ASP A 126 -0.52 6.17 -3.12
N SER A 127 -0.21 6.35 -1.85
CA SER A 127 0.29 7.61 -1.30
C SER A 127 1.69 7.96 -1.77
N ASP A 128 2.41 7.05 -2.42
CA ASP A 128 3.65 7.31 -3.15
C ASP A 128 3.50 8.43 -4.20
N LEU A 129 2.29 8.60 -4.72
CA LEU A 129 1.98 9.64 -5.69
C LEU A 129 1.80 11.04 -5.05
N ILE A 130 1.88 11.17 -3.72
CA ILE A 130 1.63 12.46 -3.04
C ILE A 130 2.53 13.59 -3.57
N GLY A 131 3.81 13.32 -3.79
CA GLY A 131 4.76 14.29 -4.33
C GLY A 131 4.45 14.69 -5.77
N THR A 132 3.93 13.78 -6.56
CA THR A 132 3.46 14.00 -7.94
C THR A 132 2.18 14.82 -7.94
N HIS A 133 1.18 14.42 -7.16
CA HIS A 133 -0.10 15.12 -7.05
C HIS A 133 0.07 16.56 -6.59
N TRP A 134 0.89 16.76 -5.55
CA TRP A 134 1.17 18.09 -5.02
C TRP A 134 1.85 19.00 -6.05
N ARG A 135 2.82 18.49 -6.83
CA ARG A 135 3.58 19.30 -7.78
C ARG A 135 2.84 19.59 -9.08
N TYR A 136 2.15 18.60 -9.64
CA TYR A 136 1.39 18.80 -10.87
C TYR A 136 0.08 19.53 -10.66
N GLN A 137 -0.48 19.56 -9.45
CA GLN A 137 -1.74 20.23 -9.14
C GLN A 137 -2.91 19.80 -10.05
N GLN A 138 -2.90 18.55 -10.55
CA GLN A 138 -3.95 18.01 -11.42
C GLN A 138 -5.04 17.24 -10.64
N VAL A 139 -4.83 17.01 -9.36
CA VAL A 139 -5.82 16.43 -8.46
C VAL A 139 -6.47 17.50 -7.59
N ARG A 140 -7.69 17.26 -7.15
CA ARG A 140 -8.40 18.13 -6.20
C ARG A 140 -7.77 17.94 -4.83
N ASN A 141 -7.34 19.02 -4.25
CA ASN A 141 -6.95 19.06 -2.84
C ASN A 141 -8.20 18.89 -1.98
N LEU A 142 -8.29 17.83 -1.22
CA LEU A 142 -9.49 17.46 -0.47
C LEU A 142 -9.78 18.40 0.71
N THR A 143 -8.76 19.08 1.24
CA THR A 143 -8.96 20.11 2.27
C THR A 143 -9.79 21.26 1.73
N ASP A 144 -9.40 21.82 0.57
CA ASP A 144 -10.12 22.92 -0.08
C ASP A 144 -11.43 22.44 -0.71
N TRP A 145 -11.46 21.22 -1.28
CA TRP A 145 -12.66 20.61 -1.84
C TRP A 145 -13.80 20.52 -0.81
N ARG A 146 -13.53 19.98 0.37
CA ARG A 146 -14.52 19.86 1.45
C ARG A 146 -15.00 21.20 2.01
N ALA A 147 -14.15 22.21 1.97
CA ALA A 147 -14.52 23.55 2.40
C ALA A 147 -15.27 24.35 1.32
N GLY A 148 -15.09 24.00 0.06
CA GLY A 148 -15.59 24.71 -1.11
C GLY A 148 -16.63 23.93 -1.93
N GLU A 149 -16.25 23.54 -3.16
CA GLU A 149 -17.15 22.93 -4.15
C GLU A 149 -17.79 21.60 -3.70
N GLY A 150 -17.11 20.82 -2.89
CA GLY A 150 -17.59 19.53 -2.36
C GLY A 150 -18.32 19.62 -1.04
N LYS A 151 -18.49 20.82 -0.47
CA LYS A 151 -19.03 21.01 0.88
C LYS A 151 -20.43 20.42 1.06
N ASP A 152 -21.30 20.61 0.10
CA ASP A 152 -22.69 20.15 0.11
C ASP A 152 -22.86 18.64 -0.02
N VAL A 153 -21.81 17.94 -0.45
CA VAL A 153 -21.72 16.48 -0.59
C VAL A 153 -20.67 15.85 0.34
N THR A 154 -20.20 16.59 1.33
CA THR A 154 -19.26 16.05 2.34
C THR A 154 -20.03 15.60 3.57
N LEU A 155 -19.89 14.31 3.89
CA LEU A 155 -20.53 13.65 5.03
C LEU A 155 -20.12 14.34 6.35
N PRO A 156 -21.06 14.82 7.18
CA PRO A 156 -20.74 15.50 8.43
C PRO A 156 -19.95 14.63 9.42
N THR A 157 -20.17 13.32 9.37
CA THR A 157 -19.51 12.31 10.21
C THR A 157 -18.27 11.69 9.57
N LEU A 158 -17.76 12.28 8.47
CA LEU A 158 -16.57 11.75 7.77
C LEU A 158 -15.35 11.64 8.69
N ASP A 159 -15.18 12.59 9.62
CA ASP A 159 -14.19 12.56 10.70
C ASP A 159 -12.78 12.18 10.22
N ILE A 160 -12.10 13.14 9.60
CA ILE A 160 -10.74 12.92 9.08
C ILE A 160 -9.74 12.55 10.17
N ALA A 161 -9.96 12.95 11.42
CA ALA A 161 -9.08 12.64 12.53
C ALA A 161 -9.13 11.16 12.95
N ASP A 162 -10.21 10.46 12.62
CA ASP A 162 -10.36 9.01 12.85
C ASP A 162 -9.61 8.17 11.78
N PHE A 163 -9.22 8.77 10.65
CA PHE A 163 -8.45 8.05 9.63
C PHE A 163 -7.00 7.89 10.05
N ILE A 164 -6.48 6.67 9.91
CA ILE A 164 -5.05 6.38 9.92
C ILE A 164 -4.48 6.57 8.51
N GLY A 165 -3.18 6.81 8.39
CA GLY A 165 -2.55 6.99 7.07
C GLY A 165 -2.68 8.38 6.46
N THR A 166 -3.39 9.33 7.07
CA THR A 166 -3.50 10.71 6.58
C THR A 166 -2.16 11.45 6.52
N SER A 167 -1.17 11.02 7.31
CA SER A 167 0.22 11.53 7.21
C SER A 167 0.89 11.21 5.89
N PHE A 168 0.50 10.11 5.23
CA PHE A 168 1.01 9.74 3.90
C PHE A 168 0.34 10.51 2.77
N THR A 169 -0.91 10.93 2.98
CA THR A 169 -1.75 11.57 1.96
C THR A 169 -1.87 13.08 2.12
N THR A 170 -1.12 13.64 3.08
CA THR A 170 -0.97 15.08 3.31
C THR A 170 0.35 15.57 2.75
N ALA A 171 0.29 16.55 1.85
CA ALA A 171 1.48 17.12 1.22
C ALA A 171 2.21 18.13 2.14
N PRO A 172 3.42 18.58 1.78
CA PRO A 172 4.18 19.59 2.56
C PRO A 172 3.45 20.91 2.80
N ASP A 173 2.44 21.25 2.00
CA ASP A 173 1.56 22.42 2.22
C ASP A 173 0.53 22.22 3.35
N GLY A 174 0.55 21.06 4.01
CA GLY A 174 -0.37 20.71 5.10
C GLY A 174 -1.78 20.33 4.63
N LYS A 175 -2.00 20.15 3.33
CA LYS A 175 -3.31 19.82 2.78
C LYS A 175 -3.42 18.34 2.42
N LEU A 176 -4.60 17.78 2.66
CA LEU A 176 -4.96 16.42 2.29
C LEU A 176 -5.28 16.37 0.78
N TYR A 177 -4.61 15.46 0.05
CA TYR A 177 -4.82 15.26 -1.39
C TYR A 177 -5.54 13.97 -1.73
N GLN A 178 -5.47 12.98 -0.84
CA GLN A 178 -6.08 11.67 -1.04
C GLN A 178 -6.82 11.25 0.24
N LEU A 179 -7.97 10.57 0.11
CA LEU A 179 -8.71 10.01 1.24
C LEU A 179 -8.30 8.55 1.43
N PRO A 180 -7.71 8.15 2.55
CA PRO A 180 -7.34 6.77 2.78
C PRO A 180 -8.50 5.80 2.58
N ASP A 181 -8.27 4.72 1.86
CA ASP A 181 -9.21 3.66 1.55
C ASP A 181 -8.75 2.29 2.04
N GLN A 182 -7.48 2.06 2.00
CA GLN A 182 -6.77 0.93 2.59
C GLN A 182 -5.44 1.39 3.16
N GLN A 183 -4.90 0.66 4.12
CA GLN A 183 -3.54 0.84 4.58
C GLN A 183 -2.86 -0.51 4.70
N PHE A 184 -1.62 -0.57 4.26
CA PHE A 184 -0.78 -1.74 4.41
C PHE A 184 0.64 -1.34 4.78
N ALA A 185 1.38 -2.30 5.30
CA ALA A 185 2.75 -2.12 5.72
C ALA A 185 3.59 -3.31 5.30
N ASN A 186 4.84 -3.04 4.96
CA ASN A 186 5.84 -4.07 4.74
C ASN A 186 6.28 -4.59 6.10
N LEU A 187 5.69 -5.68 6.55
CA LEU A 187 5.96 -6.30 7.84
C LEU A 187 6.84 -7.53 7.69
N TYR A 188 7.49 -7.88 8.79
CA TYR A 188 8.16 -9.14 8.94
C TYR A 188 7.14 -10.22 9.32
N TRP A 189 6.96 -11.20 8.46
CA TRP A 189 6.15 -12.39 8.69
C TRP A 189 7.05 -13.59 8.96
N PHE A 190 6.69 -14.47 9.91
CA PHE A 190 7.49 -15.65 10.27
C PHE A 190 6.65 -16.81 10.79
N ARG A 191 7.16 -18.03 10.67
CA ARG A 191 6.54 -19.25 11.19
C ARG A 191 6.77 -19.32 12.70
N TYR A 192 5.80 -18.83 13.45
CA TYR A 192 5.83 -18.79 14.91
C TYR A 192 5.97 -20.17 15.54
N ASP A 193 5.30 -21.19 14.97
CA ASP A 193 5.41 -22.59 15.40
C ASP A 193 6.84 -23.14 15.23
N TRP A 194 7.56 -22.81 14.15
CA TRP A 194 8.93 -23.23 13.94
C TRP A 194 9.93 -22.48 14.82
N PHE A 195 9.67 -21.22 15.09
CA PHE A 195 10.52 -20.38 15.95
C PHE A 195 10.41 -20.78 17.41
N ASN A 196 9.25 -21.29 17.84
CA ASN A 196 9.02 -21.73 19.21
C ASN A 196 9.34 -23.22 19.48
N ASP A 197 9.74 -23.94 18.45
CA ASP A 197 10.19 -25.32 18.61
C ASP A 197 11.53 -25.39 19.35
N GLU A 198 11.60 -26.16 20.43
CA GLU A 198 12.74 -26.22 21.31
C GLU A 198 14.02 -26.74 20.64
N GLN A 199 13.90 -27.68 19.68
CA GLN A 199 15.06 -28.15 18.93
C GLN A 199 15.59 -27.09 17.97
N ASN A 200 14.69 -26.34 17.29
CA ASN A 200 15.10 -25.25 16.43
C ASN A 200 15.80 -24.14 17.23
N LYS A 201 15.28 -23.77 18.40
CA LYS A 201 15.92 -22.80 19.30
C LYS A 201 17.32 -23.25 19.73
N ALA A 202 17.47 -24.51 20.16
CA ALA A 202 18.74 -25.04 20.61
C ALA A 202 19.77 -25.07 19.46
N ASP A 203 19.38 -25.55 18.28
CA ASP A 203 20.27 -25.68 17.13
C ASP A 203 20.69 -24.32 16.59
N PHE A 204 19.74 -23.35 16.53
CA PHE A 204 20.02 -21.98 16.11
C PHE A 204 21.04 -21.31 17.06
N LYS A 205 20.79 -21.40 18.35
CA LYS A 205 21.68 -20.86 19.38
C LYS A 205 23.08 -21.49 19.32
N ALA A 206 23.14 -22.78 19.10
CA ALA A 206 24.43 -23.50 18.94
C ALA A 206 25.19 -23.01 17.69
N LYS A 207 24.49 -22.72 16.60
CA LYS A 207 25.11 -22.30 15.34
C LYS A 207 25.53 -20.83 15.35
N TYR A 208 24.68 -19.92 15.84
CA TYR A 208 24.86 -18.46 15.70
C TYR A 208 25.25 -17.75 17.00
N GLY A 209 25.10 -18.40 18.16
CA GLY A 209 25.50 -17.86 19.46
C GLY A 209 24.55 -16.82 20.06
N TYR A 210 23.29 -16.76 19.57
CA TYR A 210 22.21 -15.97 20.13
C TYR A 210 20.87 -16.69 19.92
N ASP A 211 19.80 -16.21 20.58
CA ASP A 211 18.51 -16.91 20.56
C ASP A 211 17.76 -16.72 19.24
N LEU A 212 17.00 -17.73 18.82
CA LEU A 212 16.05 -17.62 17.70
C LEU A 212 14.86 -16.78 18.14
N GLY A 213 14.56 -15.73 17.38
CA GLY A 213 13.46 -14.79 17.65
C GLY A 213 13.21 -13.89 16.46
N VAL A 214 12.38 -12.85 16.65
CA VAL A 214 12.14 -11.83 15.64
C VAL A 214 13.43 -11.06 15.38
N PRO A 215 13.89 -10.94 14.12
CA PRO A 215 15.11 -10.23 13.80
C PRO A 215 14.99 -8.74 14.07
N VAL A 216 15.88 -8.20 14.87
CA VAL A 216 16.02 -6.76 15.09
C VAL A 216 16.83 -6.13 13.97
N ASN A 217 17.85 -6.83 13.46
CA ASN A 217 18.69 -6.36 12.37
C ASN A 217 18.72 -7.33 11.16
N TRP A 218 19.22 -6.86 10.05
CA TRP A 218 19.29 -7.62 8.80
C TRP A 218 20.25 -8.79 8.86
N SER A 219 21.24 -8.76 9.75
CA SER A 219 22.13 -9.91 9.97
C SER A 219 21.37 -11.09 10.57
N ALA A 220 20.49 -10.84 11.54
CA ALA A 220 19.62 -11.88 12.09
C ALA A 220 18.62 -12.40 11.05
N TYR A 221 18.05 -11.51 10.21
CA TYR A 221 17.19 -11.92 9.10
C TYR A 221 17.90 -12.91 8.17
N GLN A 222 19.16 -12.63 7.79
CA GLN A 222 19.97 -13.52 6.97
C GLN A 222 20.28 -14.85 7.67
N ASP A 223 20.67 -14.82 8.95
CA ASP A 223 20.98 -16.02 9.72
C ASP A 223 19.77 -16.96 9.84
N ILE A 224 18.57 -16.40 10.04
CA ILE A 224 17.31 -17.14 10.08
C ILE A 224 17.00 -17.76 8.71
N ALA A 225 17.14 -16.98 7.63
CA ALA A 225 16.95 -17.49 6.27
C ALA A 225 17.89 -18.67 5.95
N GLU A 226 19.17 -18.54 6.29
CA GLU A 226 20.16 -19.60 6.11
C GLU A 226 19.85 -20.82 6.97
N PHE A 227 19.44 -20.61 8.23
CA PHE A 227 19.15 -21.68 9.17
C PHE A 227 18.02 -22.60 8.71
N PHE A 228 16.94 -22.04 8.20
CA PHE A 228 15.79 -22.81 7.78
C PHE A 228 15.88 -23.35 6.35
N THR A 229 16.71 -22.78 5.49
CA THR A 229 16.82 -23.26 4.09
C THR A 229 17.34 -24.71 4.04
N GLY A 230 16.49 -25.60 3.53
CA GLY A 230 16.79 -27.03 3.42
C GLY A 230 16.77 -27.80 4.74
N ARG A 231 16.32 -27.19 5.84
CA ARG A 231 16.19 -27.84 7.13
C ARG A 231 15.10 -28.93 7.09
N ASP A 232 15.41 -30.09 7.65
CA ASP A 232 14.42 -31.14 7.86
C ASP A 232 13.52 -30.79 9.04
N LEU A 233 12.25 -30.57 8.73
CA LEU A 233 11.17 -30.28 9.68
C LEU A 233 10.06 -31.35 9.64
N SER A 234 10.37 -32.55 9.13
CA SER A 234 9.42 -33.66 9.05
C SER A 234 8.83 -34.05 10.41
N ARG A 235 9.59 -33.88 11.49
CA ARG A 235 9.13 -34.07 12.88
C ARG A 235 8.03 -33.09 13.30
N LEU A 236 7.87 -31.97 12.59
CA LEU A 236 6.80 -30.97 12.77
C LEU A 236 5.70 -31.13 11.71
N GLY A 237 5.69 -32.25 10.98
CA GLY A 237 4.70 -32.53 9.94
C GLY A 237 4.90 -31.72 8.65
N VAL A 238 6.06 -31.12 8.45
CA VAL A 238 6.39 -30.38 7.22
C VAL A 238 6.92 -31.34 6.17
N GLU A 239 6.24 -31.41 5.04
CA GLU A 239 6.66 -32.23 3.90
C GLU A 239 7.36 -31.37 2.83
N GLY A 240 8.35 -31.95 2.14
CA GLY A 240 9.06 -31.29 1.06
C GLY A 240 10.18 -30.37 1.51
N LYS A 241 10.67 -29.56 0.57
CA LYS A 241 11.79 -28.66 0.82
C LYS A 241 11.34 -27.42 1.59
N VAL A 242 12.08 -27.09 2.64
CA VAL A 242 11.89 -25.87 3.43
C VAL A 242 12.76 -24.75 2.84
N TYR A 243 12.18 -23.58 2.71
CA TYR A 243 12.84 -22.35 2.29
C TYR A 243 12.95 -21.39 3.48
N GLY A 244 14.10 -20.77 3.60
CA GLY A 244 14.33 -19.80 4.68
C GLY A 244 13.60 -18.50 4.48
N ASN A 245 13.32 -18.15 3.23
CA ASN A 245 12.70 -16.87 2.85
C ASN A 245 11.69 -17.05 1.70
N MET A 246 10.78 -16.11 1.57
CA MET A 246 9.96 -15.93 0.39
C MET A 246 10.08 -14.47 -0.09
N ASP A 247 10.34 -14.29 -1.37
CA ASP A 247 10.42 -12.99 -2.01
C ASP A 247 9.98 -13.09 -3.49
N TYR A 248 10.12 -12.02 -4.27
CA TYR A 248 9.81 -12.01 -5.69
C TYR A 248 10.82 -11.18 -6.47
N GLY A 249 10.97 -11.48 -7.76
CA GLY A 249 12.05 -10.89 -8.57
C GLY A 249 11.71 -10.65 -10.03
N LYS A 250 10.45 -10.80 -10.45
CA LYS A 250 10.06 -10.56 -11.83
C LYS A 250 10.32 -9.10 -12.23
N LYS A 251 10.89 -8.91 -13.42
CA LYS A 251 11.13 -7.59 -14.00
C LYS A 251 9.81 -6.97 -14.46
N ASP A 252 9.06 -6.39 -13.55
CA ASP A 252 7.80 -5.67 -13.77
C ASP A 252 7.65 -4.51 -12.75
N PRO A 253 6.59 -3.72 -12.82
CA PRO A 253 6.41 -2.57 -11.92
C PRO A 253 6.57 -2.89 -10.43
N SER A 254 6.10 -4.04 -9.97
CA SER A 254 6.15 -4.42 -8.55
C SER A 254 7.58 -4.60 -8.01
N LEU A 255 8.55 -4.89 -8.87
CA LEU A 255 9.95 -5.01 -8.49
C LEU A 255 10.54 -3.67 -8.01
N GLY A 256 10.10 -2.54 -8.59
CA GLY A 256 10.52 -1.22 -8.15
C GLY A 256 10.14 -0.97 -6.70
N TRP A 257 8.88 -1.15 -6.37
CA TRP A 257 8.36 -0.97 -5.01
C TRP A 257 9.06 -1.86 -4.01
N ARG A 258 9.33 -3.12 -4.39
CA ARG A 258 10.03 -4.06 -3.50
C ARG A 258 11.35 -3.50 -2.99
N TYR A 259 12.06 -2.75 -3.82
CA TYR A 259 13.33 -2.16 -3.44
C TYR A 259 13.16 -0.83 -2.70
N THR A 260 12.35 0.08 -3.21
CA THR A 260 12.11 1.38 -2.57
C THR A 260 11.46 1.22 -1.19
N ASP A 261 10.54 0.27 -1.06
CA ASP A 261 9.73 0.12 0.15
C ASP A 261 10.40 -0.72 1.24
N ALA A 262 11.16 -1.73 0.85
CA ALA A 262 11.77 -2.64 1.81
C ALA A 262 13.30 -2.59 1.82
N TRP A 263 13.91 -2.96 0.69
CA TRP A 263 15.35 -3.23 0.69
C TRP A 263 16.21 -1.98 0.79
N MET A 264 15.79 -0.85 0.26
CA MET A 264 16.51 0.41 0.42
C MET A 264 16.49 0.92 1.86
N SER A 265 15.56 0.47 2.68
CA SER A 265 15.59 0.71 4.12
C SER A 265 16.86 0.15 4.79
N MET A 266 17.40 -0.95 4.26
CA MET A 266 18.72 -1.50 4.67
C MET A 266 19.87 -0.53 4.41
N ALA A 267 19.74 0.35 3.42
CA ALA A 267 20.69 1.41 3.10
C ALA A 267 20.44 2.70 3.90
N GLY A 268 19.42 2.74 4.77
CA GLY A 268 19.03 3.93 5.53
C GLY A 268 18.30 4.98 4.72
N MET A 269 17.80 4.65 3.54
CA MET A 269 16.95 5.54 2.75
C MET A 269 15.58 5.71 3.43
N GLY A 270 15.05 6.93 3.37
CA GLY A 270 13.79 7.27 4.03
C GLY A 270 13.88 7.32 5.55
N ASP A 271 15.09 7.31 6.10
CA ASP A 271 15.32 7.33 7.55
C ASP A 271 14.87 8.64 8.18
N LYS A 272 13.83 8.57 9.01
CA LYS A 272 13.26 9.72 9.71
C LYS A 272 14.18 10.27 10.82
N GLY A 273 15.11 9.46 11.28
CA GLY A 273 16.04 9.82 12.38
C GLY A 273 17.28 10.58 11.93
N GLU A 274 17.37 10.98 10.66
CA GLU A 274 18.51 11.78 10.19
C GLU A 274 18.59 13.10 10.96
N PRO A 275 19.74 13.41 11.60
CA PRO A 275 19.83 14.44 12.62
C PRO A 275 19.69 15.88 12.12
N ASN A 276 19.46 16.11 10.86
CA ASN A 276 19.53 17.43 10.22
C ASN A 276 18.35 17.76 9.32
N GLY A 277 17.31 16.93 9.32
CA GLY A 277 16.02 17.27 8.74
C GLY A 277 15.98 17.41 7.21
N LEU A 278 17.02 17.02 6.49
CA LEU A 278 17.04 16.98 5.03
C LEU A 278 17.09 15.51 4.56
N PRO A 279 15.97 14.79 4.66
CA PRO A 279 15.96 13.36 4.34
C PRO A 279 16.20 13.14 2.85
N VAL A 280 16.99 12.12 2.57
CA VAL A 280 16.89 11.40 1.31
C VAL A 280 15.78 10.37 1.50
N ASP A 281 14.77 10.41 0.66
CA ASP A 281 13.66 9.45 0.76
C ASP A 281 14.07 8.04 0.31
N GLU A 282 13.15 7.10 0.42
CA GLU A 282 13.36 5.70 0.03
C GLU A 282 13.59 5.53 -1.49
N TRP A 283 13.32 6.55 -2.28
CA TRP A 283 13.62 6.61 -3.71
C TRP A 283 15.05 7.04 -4.00
N GLY A 284 15.82 7.36 -2.96
CA GLY A 284 17.17 7.88 -3.06
C GLY A 284 17.23 9.36 -3.48
N ILE A 285 16.10 10.06 -3.47
CA ILE A 285 16.01 11.44 -3.90
C ILE A 285 16.15 12.37 -2.70
N ARG A 286 17.09 13.30 -2.77
CA ARG A 286 17.25 14.37 -1.79
C ARG A 286 16.26 15.50 -2.04
N GLY A 287 15.58 15.95 -0.98
CA GLY A 287 14.84 17.21 -0.95
C GLY A 287 15.59 18.31 -0.20
N ASN A 288 15.26 19.57 -0.48
CA ASN A 288 15.66 20.73 0.30
C ASN A 288 14.55 21.19 1.27
N GLU A 289 14.77 22.26 2.03
CA GLU A 289 13.80 22.82 2.98
C GLU A 289 12.45 23.21 2.34
N GLY A 290 12.46 23.54 1.03
CA GLY A 290 11.24 23.79 0.25
C GLY A 290 10.60 22.52 -0.32
N ALA A 291 11.04 21.34 0.10
CA ALA A 291 10.64 20.04 -0.42
C ALA A 291 10.84 19.89 -1.95
N GLN A 292 11.80 20.61 -2.51
CA GLN A 292 12.14 20.50 -3.93
C GLN A 292 13.16 19.37 -4.10
N PRO A 293 12.97 18.46 -5.07
CA PRO A 293 13.95 17.42 -5.38
C PRO A 293 15.27 18.04 -5.88
N THR A 294 16.40 17.63 -5.30
CA THR A 294 17.69 18.28 -5.57
C THR A 294 18.77 17.34 -6.11
N GLY A 295 18.54 16.05 -6.15
CA GLY A 295 19.47 15.08 -6.71
C GLY A 295 19.15 13.66 -6.32
N SER A 296 19.59 12.72 -7.13
CA SER A 296 19.43 11.27 -6.93
C SER A 296 20.78 10.57 -6.76
N CYS A 297 21.78 10.92 -7.59
CA CYS A 297 23.13 10.41 -7.46
C CYS A 297 23.84 11.00 -6.24
N VAL A 298 24.79 10.24 -5.67
CA VAL A 298 25.63 10.70 -4.55
C VAL A 298 26.36 12.01 -4.90
N ALA A 299 26.76 12.20 -6.15
CA ALA A 299 27.41 13.43 -6.61
C ALA A 299 26.54 14.70 -6.44
N ARG A 300 25.22 14.56 -6.31
CA ARG A 300 24.26 15.66 -6.04
C ARG A 300 23.59 15.52 -4.68
N GLY A 301 24.09 14.63 -3.82
CA GLY A 301 23.62 14.45 -2.46
C GLY A 301 22.45 13.48 -2.31
N GLY A 302 22.02 12.80 -3.37
CA GLY A 302 21.11 11.68 -3.31
C GLY A 302 21.77 10.42 -2.76
N ALA A 303 21.04 9.31 -2.71
CA ALA A 303 21.54 8.05 -2.17
C ALA A 303 21.37 6.85 -3.10
N THR A 304 20.76 7.02 -4.28
CA THR A 304 20.39 5.92 -5.18
C THR A 304 21.56 5.01 -5.53
N ASN A 305 22.74 5.56 -5.78
CA ASN A 305 23.96 4.80 -6.07
C ASN A 305 24.99 4.85 -4.93
N SER A 306 24.55 5.07 -3.69
CA SER A 306 25.44 5.02 -2.53
C SER A 306 26.00 3.63 -2.29
N PRO A 307 27.17 3.50 -1.64
CA PRO A 307 27.74 2.19 -1.29
C PRO A 307 26.78 1.32 -0.47
N ALA A 308 25.97 1.93 0.40
CA ALA A 308 24.96 1.22 1.18
C ALA A 308 23.79 0.71 0.32
N ALA A 309 23.34 1.50 -0.68
CA ALA A 309 22.31 1.08 -1.63
C ALA A 309 22.78 -0.09 -2.50
N VAL A 310 24.02 -0.04 -3.01
CA VAL A 310 24.61 -1.14 -3.76
C VAL A 310 24.65 -2.42 -2.91
N TYR A 311 25.12 -2.33 -1.67
CA TYR A 311 25.14 -3.44 -0.73
C TYR A 311 23.71 -4.02 -0.50
N ALA A 312 22.71 -3.17 -0.33
CA ALA A 312 21.32 -3.60 -0.13
C ALA A 312 20.78 -4.36 -1.34
N VAL A 313 21.03 -3.89 -2.56
CA VAL A 313 20.63 -4.57 -3.80
C VAL A 313 21.34 -5.91 -3.94
N GLU A 314 22.66 -5.96 -3.71
CA GLU A 314 23.43 -7.20 -3.75
C GLU A 314 22.88 -8.24 -2.76
N LYS A 315 22.57 -7.82 -1.53
CA LYS A 315 22.01 -8.70 -0.50
C LYS A 315 20.60 -9.19 -0.84
N ALA A 316 19.74 -8.34 -1.31
CA ALA A 316 18.39 -8.72 -1.72
C ALA A 316 18.41 -9.76 -2.84
N ILE A 317 19.27 -9.59 -3.84
CA ILE A 317 19.46 -10.56 -4.94
C ILE A 317 20.04 -11.88 -4.41
N GLU A 318 21.08 -11.81 -3.58
CA GLU A 318 21.70 -12.99 -2.97
C GLU A 318 20.67 -13.81 -2.17
N TRP A 319 19.86 -13.16 -1.34
CA TRP A 319 18.89 -13.83 -0.49
C TRP A 319 17.73 -14.45 -1.28
N LEU A 320 17.26 -13.75 -2.32
CA LEU A 320 16.26 -14.30 -3.23
C LEU A 320 16.79 -15.61 -3.87
N GLN A 321 18.01 -15.59 -4.37
CA GLN A 321 18.61 -16.74 -5.06
C GLN A 321 18.94 -17.92 -4.13
N LYS A 322 19.40 -17.63 -2.90
CA LYS A 322 19.86 -18.66 -1.97
C LYS A 322 18.76 -19.25 -1.10
N TYR A 323 17.79 -18.43 -0.68
CA TYR A 323 16.89 -18.76 0.41
C TYR A 323 15.42 -18.85 0.01
N SER A 324 15.05 -18.35 -1.16
CA SER A 324 13.67 -18.43 -1.69
C SER A 324 13.51 -19.61 -2.67
N PRO A 325 12.26 -20.02 -2.96
CA PRO A 325 11.98 -20.96 -4.04
C PRO A 325 12.58 -20.46 -5.37
N PRO A 326 13.15 -21.32 -6.22
CA PRO A 326 13.76 -20.90 -7.49
C PRO A 326 12.80 -20.12 -8.41
N GLU A 327 11.53 -20.47 -8.40
CA GLU A 327 10.46 -19.80 -9.17
C GLU A 327 10.18 -18.37 -8.71
N ALA A 328 10.53 -18.02 -7.48
CA ALA A 328 10.31 -16.69 -6.90
C ALA A 328 10.97 -15.57 -7.73
N ALA A 329 12.10 -15.84 -8.37
CA ALA A 329 12.78 -14.89 -9.25
C ALA A 329 11.94 -14.51 -10.50
N GLY A 330 10.97 -15.33 -10.88
CA GLY A 330 10.05 -15.09 -11.99
C GLY A 330 8.66 -14.61 -11.57
N MET A 331 8.39 -14.47 -10.28
CA MET A 331 7.09 -14.08 -9.76
C MET A 331 6.97 -12.56 -9.58
N PRO A 332 5.80 -11.98 -9.92
CA PRO A 332 5.42 -10.64 -9.49
C PRO A 332 4.83 -10.66 -8.07
N PHE A 333 4.59 -9.49 -7.51
CA PHE A 333 3.97 -9.23 -6.23
C PHE A 333 2.69 -10.06 -5.98
N GLY A 334 1.71 -10.00 -6.88
CA GLY A 334 0.41 -10.66 -6.69
C GLY A 334 0.46 -12.20 -6.68
N GLU A 335 1.50 -12.79 -7.28
CA GLU A 335 1.71 -14.25 -7.26
C GLU A 335 2.48 -14.69 -6.00
N ALA A 336 3.46 -13.89 -5.57
CA ALA A 336 4.30 -14.22 -4.43
C ALA A 336 3.60 -14.04 -3.08
N GLY A 337 2.74 -13.00 -2.95
CA GLY A 337 2.09 -12.64 -1.70
C GLY A 337 1.28 -13.75 -1.02
N PRO A 338 0.44 -14.51 -1.73
CA PRO A 338 -0.33 -15.61 -1.14
C PRO A 338 0.46 -16.88 -0.84
N ILE A 339 1.68 -17.05 -1.35
CA ILE A 339 2.45 -18.30 -1.23
C ILE A 339 2.70 -18.72 0.22
N PRO A 340 3.01 -17.82 1.17
CA PRO A 340 3.20 -18.21 2.57
C PRO A 340 2.02 -18.98 3.18
N ALA A 341 0.82 -18.79 2.67
CA ALA A 341 -0.37 -19.54 3.09
C ALA A 341 -0.32 -21.05 2.74
N GLN A 342 0.51 -21.43 1.78
CA GLN A 342 0.56 -22.79 1.23
C GLN A 342 1.87 -23.49 1.55
N CYS A 343 2.89 -22.79 2.08
CA CYS A 343 4.22 -23.22 1.88
C CYS A 343 5.08 -23.42 3.12
N ASN A 344 6.21 -23.93 2.80
CA ASN A 344 7.33 -24.26 3.64
C ASN A 344 8.34 -23.10 3.76
N GLY A 345 7.87 -21.85 3.76
CA GLY A 345 8.68 -20.66 4.01
C GLY A 345 8.77 -20.32 5.50
N ALA A 346 9.98 -20.05 5.98
CA ALA A 346 10.19 -19.70 7.38
C ALA A 346 9.84 -18.26 7.71
N GLN A 347 10.19 -17.35 6.80
CA GLN A 347 9.97 -15.90 6.97
C GLN A 347 9.76 -15.20 5.64
N GLN A 348 9.20 -13.99 5.73
CA GLN A 348 9.00 -13.10 4.60
C GLN A 348 8.95 -11.64 5.09
N MET A 349 9.52 -10.75 4.30
CA MET A 349 9.27 -9.31 4.36
C MET A 349 8.30 -8.97 3.24
N PHE A 350 7.08 -8.53 3.57
CA PHE A 350 6.05 -8.32 2.55
C PHE A 350 4.93 -7.40 3.02
N TRP A 351 4.11 -6.87 2.09
CA TRP A 351 2.84 -6.19 2.39
C TRP A 351 1.80 -7.20 2.88
N TYR A 352 2.15 -7.90 3.94
CA TYR A 352 1.36 -9.01 4.43
C TYR A 352 -0.04 -8.59 4.86
N THR A 353 -0.19 -7.33 5.31
CA THR A 353 -1.50 -6.77 5.67
C THR A 353 -2.49 -6.82 4.51
N ALA A 354 -2.04 -6.56 3.27
CA ALA A 354 -2.87 -6.65 2.07
C ALA A 354 -3.29 -8.11 1.73
N PHE A 355 -2.49 -9.10 2.13
CA PHE A 355 -2.76 -10.52 1.84
C PHE A 355 -3.29 -11.31 3.03
N THR A 356 -3.46 -10.68 4.20
CA THR A 356 -3.88 -11.37 5.43
C THR A 356 -5.19 -12.15 5.23
N ALA A 357 -6.17 -11.58 4.55
CA ALA A 357 -7.44 -12.26 4.27
C ALA A 357 -7.27 -13.57 3.48
N ALA A 358 -6.24 -13.70 2.66
CA ALA A 358 -5.93 -14.93 1.94
C ALA A 358 -5.20 -15.97 2.80
N THR A 359 -4.58 -15.56 3.91
CA THR A 359 -3.69 -16.39 4.74
C THR A 359 -4.31 -16.86 6.06
N VAL A 360 -5.54 -16.46 6.35
CA VAL A 360 -6.30 -16.87 7.57
C VAL A 360 -7.51 -17.77 7.26
N LYS A 361 -7.56 -18.38 6.08
CA LYS A 361 -8.63 -19.30 5.71
C LYS A 361 -8.49 -20.62 6.50
N PRO A 362 -9.59 -21.18 7.04
CA PRO A 362 -9.54 -22.32 7.97
C PRO A 362 -8.81 -23.56 7.47
N ASP A 363 -8.90 -23.86 6.18
CA ASP A 363 -8.36 -25.10 5.59
C ASP A 363 -6.91 -24.99 5.12
N LEU A 364 -6.23 -23.88 5.42
CA LEU A 364 -4.85 -23.69 5.01
C LEU A 364 -3.87 -24.46 5.93
N PRO A 365 -2.76 -25.00 5.39
CA PRO A 365 -1.79 -25.76 6.17
C PRO A 365 -1.08 -24.92 7.24
N VAL A 366 -1.14 -23.61 7.13
CA VAL A 366 -0.58 -22.64 8.09
C VAL A 366 -1.56 -22.25 9.20
N MET A 367 -2.72 -22.90 9.29
CA MET A 367 -3.70 -22.70 10.35
C MET A 367 -3.68 -23.86 11.34
N ASN A 368 -3.93 -23.56 12.62
CA ASN A 368 -4.19 -24.53 13.66
C ASN A 368 -5.68 -24.94 13.66
N GLU A 369 -6.01 -26.06 14.29
CA GLU A 369 -7.39 -26.55 14.39
C GLU A 369 -8.32 -25.58 15.14
N ASP A 370 -7.80 -24.78 16.06
CA ASP A 370 -8.54 -23.76 16.80
C ASP A 370 -8.77 -22.46 16.00
N GLY A 371 -8.31 -22.40 14.75
CA GLY A 371 -8.42 -21.27 13.86
C GLY A 371 -7.40 -20.17 14.11
N THR A 372 -6.34 -20.43 14.89
CA THR A 372 -5.20 -19.51 15.03
C THR A 372 -4.15 -19.78 13.95
N PRO A 373 -3.48 -18.77 13.41
CA PRO A 373 -2.41 -18.98 12.43
C PRO A 373 -1.12 -19.48 13.08
N LYS A 374 -0.40 -20.36 12.38
CA LYS A 374 0.96 -20.83 12.74
C LYS A 374 2.04 -19.78 12.50
N TRP A 375 1.70 -18.64 11.97
CA TRP A 375 2.57 -17.52 11.70
C TRP A 375 2.23 -16.31 12.57
N ARG A 376 3.17 -15.38 12.66
CA ARG A 376 2.97 -14.07 13.28
C ARG A 376 3.58 -12.99 12.42
N MET A 377 3.07 -11.76 12.62
CA MET A 377 3.64 -10.53 12.08
C MET A 377 4.39 -9.77 13.15
N ALA A 378 5.44 -9.09 12.75
CA ALA A 378 6.25 -8.24 13.60
C ALA A 378 6.74 -7.03 12.79
N PRO A 379 7.25 -5.97 13.43
CA PRO A 379 7.95 -4.90 12.73
C PRO A 379 9.14 -5.43 11.92
N SER A 380 9.43 -4.75 10.80
CA SER A 380 10.58 -5.05 9.95
C SER A 380 11.90 -4.91 10.70
N PRO A 381 12.96 -5.68 10.33
CA PRO A 381 14.28 -5.44 10.86
C PRO A 381 14.81 -4.06 10.45
N HIS A 382 15.71 -3.52 11.26
CA HIS A 382 16.47 -2.30 10.99
C HIS A 382 17.83 -2.64 10.37
N GLY A 383 18.40 -1.76 9.57
CA GLY A 383 19.79 -1.90 9.17
C GLY A 383 20.75 -1.60 10.32
N ALA A 384 21.94 -2.20 10.27
CA ALA A 384 23.02 -1.87 11.21
C ALA A 384 23.52 -0.40 11.09
N TYR A 385 23.03 0.32 10.08
CA TYR A 385 23.28 1.76 9.88
C TYR A 385 22.39 2.65 10.72
N TRP A 386 21.37 2.10 11.40
CA TRP A 386 20.35 2.87 12.08
C TRP A 386 20.48 2.84 13.58
N SER A 387 20.15 3.97 14.15
CA SER A 387 19.88 4.11 15.57
C SER A 387 18.38 4.03 15.85
N GLU A 388 18.01 4.01 17.10
CA GLU A 388 16.63 4.06 17.57
C GLU A 388 15.84 5.22 16.94
N GLY A 389 14.58 4.97 16.59
CA GLY A 389 13.67 5.99 16.05
C GLY A 389 13.67 6.15 14.52
N THR A 390 14.44 5.33 13.82
CA THR A 390 14.53 5.33 12.37
C THR A 390 13.40 4.54 11.72
N LYS A 391 13.29 4.62 10.40
CA LYS A 391 12.25 3.95 9.61
C LYS A 391 12.34 2.42 9.77
N ILE A 392 11.21 1.81 10.02
CA ILE A 392 11.03 0.37 10.13
C ILE A 392 10.25 -0.14 8.92
N GLY A 393 10.86 -0.18 7.76
CA GLY A 393 10.19 -0.60 6.52
C GLY A 393 9.27 0.47 5.93
N TYR A 394 8.39 0.07 5.02
CA TYR A 394 7.47 0.92 4.27
C TYR A 394 6.05 0.82 4.83
N GLN A 395 5.34 1.93 4.81
CA GLN A 395 3.91 1.99 5.08
C GLN A 395 3.23 2.94 4.09
N ASP A 396 2.08 2.54 3.59
CA ASP A 396 1.33 3.24 2.55
C ASP A 396 -0.16 3.28 2.85
N ALA A 397 -0.85 4.17 2.14
CA ALA A 397 -2.30 4.26 2.14
C ALA A 397 -2.79 4.35 0.68
N GLY A 398 -3.30 3.24 0.15
CA GLY A 398 -4.10 3.26 -1.07
C GLY A 398 -5.31 4.15 -0.83
N SER A 399 -5.52 5.15 -1.69
CA SER A 399 -6.37 6.29 -1.33
C SER A 399 -7.15 6.84 -2.51
N TRP A 400 -8.38 7.27 -2.24
CA TRP A 400 -9.25 7.92 -3.20
C TRP A 400 -8.69 9.27 -3.65
N THR A 401 -8.55 9.43 -4.95
CA THR A 401 -8.06 10.63 -5.63
C THR A 401 -9.10 11.14 -6.61
N LEU A 402 -9.38 12.43 -6.58
CA LEU A 402 -10.31 13.12 -7.50
C LEU A 402 -9.52 14.03 -8.44
N MET A 403 -9.64 13.79 -9.75
CA MET A 403 -8.95 14.59 -10.76
C MET A 403 -9.63 15.95 -10.99
N LYS A 404 -8.85 17.01 -11.25
CA LYS A 404 -9.41 18.33 -11.63
C LYS A 404 -10.08 18.30 -12.99
N SER A 405 -9.65 17.43 -13.90
CA SER A 405 -10.28 17.24 -15.21
C SER A 405 -11.66 16.60 -15.16
N THR A 406 -12.00 15.93 -14.04
CA THR A 406 -13.35 15.36 -13.86
C THR A 406 -14.36 16.48 -13.67
N PRO A 407 -15.47 16.54 -14.47
CA PRO A 407 -16.54 17.50 -14.30
C PRO A 407 -17.08 17.53 -12.88
N VAL A 408 -17.42 18.71 -12.36
CA VAL A 408 -17.76 18.91 -10.93
C VAL A 408 -18.87 17.97 -10.45
N ASP A 409 -19.94 17.79 -11.23
CA ASP A 409 -21.06 16.92 -10.82
C ASP A 409 -20.62 15.46 -10.72
N ARG A 410 -19.77 15.01 -11.62
CA ARG A 410 -19.19 13.65 -11.59
C ARG A 410 -18.21 13.50 -10.43
N ALA A 411 -17.40 14.54 -10.17
CA ALA A 411 -16.49 14.56 -9.02
C ALA A 411 -17.26 14.53 -7.69
N LYS A 412 -18.40 15.24 -7.58
CA LYS A 412 -19.29 15.18 -6.42
C LYS A 412 -19.89 13.78 -6.23
N ALA A 413 -20.35 13.15 -7.30
CA ALA A 413 -20.87 11.79 -7.26
C ALA A 413 -19.79 10.75 -6.87
N ALA A 414 -18.58 10.87 -7.42
CA ALA A 414 -17.44 10.03 -7.05
C ALA A 414 -17.00 10.25 -5.58
N TRP A 415 -17.07 11.51 -5.11
CA TRP A 415 -16.80 11.85 -3.71
C TRP A 415 -17.81 11.23 -2.75
N LEU A 416 -19.10 11.22 -3.11
CA LEU A 416 -20.12 10.52 -2.33
C LEU A 416 -19.84 9.01 -2.24
N TYR A 417 -19.43 8.39 -3.35
CA TYR A 417 -19.08 6.98 -3.36
C TYR A 417 -17.82 6.69 -2.51
N ALA A 418 -16.76 7.48 -2.67
CA ALA A 418 -15.54 7.34 -1.86
C ALA A 418 -15.84 7.45 -0.35
N GLN A 419 -16.71 8.40 0.04
CA GLN A 419 -17.13 8.54 1.43
C GLN A 419 -18.02 7.39 1.90
N PHE A 420 -18.88 6.86 1.04
CA PHE A 420 -19.74 5.73 1.39
C PHE A 420 -18.91 4.51 1.74
N VAL A 421 -17.93 4.14 0.89
CA VAL A 421 -17.09 2.95 1.12
C VAL A 421 -16.10 3.12 2.28
N THR A 422 -15.86 4.36 2.71
CA THR A 422 -14.96 4.69 3.84
C THR A 422 -15.71 5.22 5.07
N SER A 423 -17.07 5.26 5.03
CA SER A 423 -17.89 5.76 6.14
C SER A 423 -17.76 4.90 7.41
N LYS A 424 -18.02 5.49 8.57
CA LYS A 424 -18.04 4.75 9.85
C LYS A 424 -19.09 3.63 9.87
N THR A 425 -20.17 3.77 9.11
CA THR A 425 -21.15 2.71 8.93
C THR A 425 -20.55 1.48 8.26
N VAL A 426 -19.73 1.66 7.22
CA VAL A 426 -19.27 0.59 6.32
C VAL A 426 -17.90 0.03 6.73
N ASP A 427 -17.03 0.87 7.28
CA ASP A 427 -15.60 0.57 7.41
C ASP A 427 -15.31 -0.68 8.26
N LEU A 428 -16.00 -0.90 9.38
CA LEU A 428 -15.77 -2.09 10.20
C LEU A 428 -16.07 -3.37 9.41
N LYS A 429 -17.16 -3.39 8.64
CA LYS A 429 -17.50 -4.54 7.79
C LYS A 429 -16.49 -4.72 6.65
N LYS A 430 -16.08 -3.64 6.00
CA LYS A 430 -15.06 -3.67 4.94
C LYS A 430 -13.72 -4.18 5.47
N ALA A 431 -13.29 -3.69 6.64
CA ALA A 431 -12.08 -4.16 7.31
C ALA A 431 -12.16 -5.64 7.72
N ASP A 432 -13.35 -6.12 8.11
CA ASP A 432 -13.57 -7.53 8.43
C ASP A 432 -13.38 -8.45 7.21
N VAL A 433 -13.74 -7.97 6.02
CA VAL A 433 -13.59 -8.69 4.76
C VAL A 433 -12.15 -8.63 4.23
N GLY A 434 -11.56 -7.44 4.18
CA GLY A 434 -10.27 -7.20 3.51
C GLY A 434 -9.05 -7.27 4.43
N LEU A 435 -9.26 -7.15 5.74
CA LEU A 435 -8.21 -7.06 6.78
C LEU A 435 -7.17 -5.97 6.50
N THR A 436 -7.61 -4.89 5.89
CA THR A 436 -6.91 -3.62 5.81
C THR A 436 -7.68 -2.56 6.59
N PHE A 437 -6.98 -1.64 7.25
CA PHE A 437 -7.59 -0.73 8.21
C PHE A 437 -7.32 0.71 7.83
N ILE A 438 -8.34 1.55 7.96
CA ILE A 438 -8.23 2.98 7.67
C ILE A 438 -8.70 3.87 8.82
N ARG A 439 -9.32 3.29 9.88
CA ARG A 439 -9.88 4.06 10.99
C ARG A 439 -9.42 3.54 12.35
N GLU A 440 -9.08 4.46 13.25
CA GLU A 440 -8.77 4.17 14.65
C GLU A 440 -9.96 3.50 15.36
N SER A 441 -11.17 3.99 15.12
CA SER A 441 -12.40 3.45 15.72
C SER A 441 -12.64 2.00 15.32
N THR A 442 -12.31 1.62 14.09
CA THR A 442 -12.41 0.24 13.59
C THR A 442 -11.36 -0.66 14.24
N ILE A 443 -10.09 -0.24 14.27
CA ILE A 443 -8.98 -0.99 14.87
C ILE A 443 -9.25 -1.28 16.35
N ASN A 444 -9.83 -0.31 17.06
CA ASN A 444 -10.09 -0.38 18.50
C ASN A 444 -11.47 -0.96 18.86
N SER A 445 -12.23 -1.47 17.87
CA SER A 445 -13.53 -2.08 18.11
C SER A 445 -13.44 -3.38 18.92
N ASP A 446 -14.52 -3.71 19.64
CA ASP A 446 -14.67 -4.99 20.34
C ASP A 446 -14.56 -6.16 19.38
N HIS A 447 -15.13 -6.03 18.17
CA HIS A 447 -15.06 -7.04 17.12
C HIS A 447 -13.62 -7.46 16.79
N PHE A 448 -12.70 -6.49 16.56
CA PHE A 448 -11.32 -6.80 16.28
C PHE A 448 -10.51 -7.16 17.53
N THR A 449 -10.93 -6.75 18.72
CA THR A 449 -10.35 -7.24 19.97
C THR A 449 -10.61 -8.74 20.16
N GLU A 450 -11.83 -9.19 19.89
CA GLU A 450 -12.18 -10.60 19.94
C GLU A 450 -11.52 -11.44 18.83
N ARG A 451 -11.31 -10.83 17.66
CA ARG A 451 -10.73 -11.47 16.47
C ARG A 451 -9.20 -11.52 16.47
N ALA A 452 -8.53 -10.64 17.23
CA ALA A 452 -7.07 -10.46 17.23
C ALA A 452 -6.28 -11.78 17.37
N PRO A 453 -6.64 -12.74 18.25
CA PRO A 453 -5.90 -14.00 18.37
C PRO A 453 -5.85 -14.84 17.09
N LYS A 454 -6.79 -14.62 16.17
CA LYS A 454 -6.90 -15.34 14.88
C LYS A 454 -6.26 -14.60 13.72
N LEU A 455 -5.59 -13.46 13.98
CA LEU A 455 -5.03 -12.59 12.95
C LEU A 455 -3.51 -12.41 13.05
N GLY A 456 -2.84 -13.28 13.83
CA GLY A 456 -1.38 -13.41 13.80
C GLY A 456 -0.56 -12.18 14.18
N GLY A 457 -1.11 -11.28 15.01
CA GLY A 457 -0.45 -10.05 15.42
C GLY A 457 -0.82 -8.82 14.59
N LEU A 458 -1.74 -8.94 13.63
CA LEU A 458 -2.16 -7.83 12.77
C LEU A 458 -2.78 -6.69 13.57
N ILE A 459 -3.68 -6.99 14.50
CA ILE A 459 -4.37 -5.99 15.31
C ILE A 459 -3.40 -5.36 16.31
N GLU A 460 -2.55 -6.16 16.91
CA GLU A 460 -1.50 -5.71 17.82
C GLU A 460 -0.56 -4.73 17.12
N PHE A 461 -0.15 -5.02 15.89
CA PHE A 461 0.65 -4.09 15.10
C PHE A 461 -0.08 -2.75 14.90
N TYR A 462 -1.33 -2.78 14.42
CA TYR A 462 -2.08 -1.55 14.18
C TYR A 462 -2.35 -0.73 15.44
N ARG A 463 -2.37 -1.36 16.62
CA ARG A 463 -2.49 -0.70 17.93
C ARG A 463 -1.15 -0.28 18.54
N SER A 464 -0.04 -0.74 17.99
CA SER A 464 1.30 -0.51 18.52
C SER A 464 1.88 0.84 18.11
N PRO A 465 2.86 1.38 18.87
CA PRO A 465 3.64 2.54 18.45
C PRO A 465 4.42 2.33 17.14
N ALA A 466 4.73 1.09 16.77
CA ALA A 466 5.43 0.76 15.54
C ALA A 466 4.69 1.27 14.29
N ARG A 467 3.36 1.31 14.33
CA ARG A 467 2.52 1.82 13.24
C ARG A 467 2.82 3.28 12.86
N VAL A 468 3.30 4.09 13.78
CA VAL A 468 3.58 5.52 13.57
C VAL A 468 5.07 5.86 13.43
N GLN A 469 5.94 4.85 13.42
CA GLN A 469 7.39 5.02 13.30
C GLN A 469 7.88 5.05 11.84
N TRP A 470 7.01 5.43 10.91
CA TRP A 470 7.26 5.42 9.48
C TRP A 470 7.50 6.83 8.94
N SER A 471 8.35 6.94 7.93
CA SER A 471 8.42 8.16 7.15
C SER A 471 7.35 8.16 6.06
N PRO A 472 6.69 9.29 5.77
CA PRO A 472 5.89 9.42 4.56
C PRO A 472 6.75 9.16 3.34
N THR A 473 6.23 8.40 2.38
CA THR A 473 6.92 8.05 1.14
C THR A 473 6.53 8.99 0.00
N GLY A 474 7.32 9.01 -1.07
CA GLY A 474 6.99 9.70 -2.30
C GLY A 474 7.01 11.23 -2.28
N THR A 475 7.26 11.88 -1.14
CA THR A 475 7.21 13.34 -1.02
C THR A 475 8.19 14.05 -1.97
N ASN A 476 9.39 13.50 -2.15
CA ASN A 476 10.41 14.05 -3.06
C ASN A 476 10.29 13.55 -4.51
N VAL A 477 9.27 12.72 -4.82
CA VAL A 477 9.06 12.11 -6.14
C VAL A 477 8.18 13.03 -7.00
N PRO A 478 8.76 13.79 -7.95
CA PRO A 478 8.02 14.79 -8.72
C PRO A 478 7.24 14.21 -9.91
N ASP A 479 7.53 12.99 -10.29
CA ASP A 479 6.92 12.28 -11.44
C ASP A 479 6.98 10.77 -11.17
N TYR A 480 6.09 10.29 -10.30
CA TYR A 480 6.05 8.90 -9.85
C TYR A 480 5.99 7.89 -11.02
N PRO A 481 5.08 8.02 -12.00
CA PRO A 481 4.97 6.99 -13.02
C PRO A 481 6.27 6.82 -13.81
N LYS A 482 7.00 7.91 -14.05
CA LYS A 482 8.27 7.86 -14.78
C LYS A 482 9.41 7.34 -13.92
N LEU A 483 9.50 7.79 -12.68
CA LEU A 483 10.58 7.39 -11.77
C LEU A 483 10.42 5.93 -11.33
N ALA A 484 9.20 5.46 -11.04
CA ALA A 484 8.92 4.07 -10.75
C ALA A 484 9.34 3.14 -11.90
N GLN A 485 9.05 3.53 -13.15
CA GLN A 485 9.50 2.78 -14.33
C GLN A 485 11.03 2.63 -14.36
N LEU A 486 11.77 3.67 -14.03
CA LEU A 486 13.23 3.61 -14.00
C LEU A 486 13.74 2.63 -12.94
N TRP A 487 13.12 2.59 -11.76
CA TRP A 487 13.48 1.68 -10.69
C TRP A 487 13.38 0.21 -11.15
N TRP A 488 12.19 -0.24 -11.54
CA TRP A 488 12.03 -1.66 -11.85
C TRP A 488 12.81 -2.11 -13.09
N GLN A 489 13.04 -1.22 -14.06
CA GLN A 489 13.84 -1.54 -15.24
C GLN A 489 15.31 -1.77 -14.88
N ASN A 490 15.92 -0.88 -14.09
CA ASN A 490 17.33 -1.00 -13.72
C ASN A 490 17.57 -2.12 -12.70
N ILE A 491 16.70 -2.25 -11.69
CA ILE A 491 16.80 -3.36 -10.74
C ILE A 491 16.60 -4.70 -11.45
N GLY A 492 15.69 -4.80 -12.42
CA GLY A 492 15.52 -6.00 -13.24
C GLY A 492 16.79 -6.37 -14.03
N ASP A 493 17.60 -5.40 -14.45
CA ASP A 493 18.90 -5.67 -15.07
C ASP A 493 19.90 -6.27 -14.07
N ALA A 494 19.91 -5.77 -12.83
CA ALA A 494 20.72 -6.35 -11.76
C ALA A 494 20.23 -7.75 -11.38
N MET A 495 18.92 -7.96 -11.22
CA MET A 495 18.31 -9.24 -10.90
C MET A 495 18.62 -10.33 -11.93
N SER A 496 18.63 -9.98 -13.21
CA SER A 496 18.94 -10.90 -14.31
C SER A 496 20.44 -11.15 -14.50
N GLY A 497 21.30 -10.40 -13.81
CA GLY A 497 22.75 -10.42 -14.00
C GLY A 497 23.22 -9.73 -15.28
N ALA A 498 22.36 -8.96 -15.96
CA ALA A 498 22.73 -8.16 -17.14
C ALA A 498 23.64 -6.98 -16.77
N LYS A 499 23.51 -6.48 -15.53
CA LYS A 499 24.39 -5.46 -14.91
C LYS A 499 24.75 -5.90 -13.49
N THR A 500 25.87 -5.41 -12.99
CA THR A 500 26.16 -5.43 -11.56
C THR A 500 25.18 -4.47 -10.82
N ALA A 501 25.03 -4.64 -9.51
CA ALA A 501 24.21 -3.73 -8.71
C ALA A 501 24.71 -2.28 -8.83
N GLN A 502 26.03 -2.06 -8.81
CA GLN A 502 26.61 -0.73 -9.00
C GLN A 502 26.26 -0.12 -10.36
N GLU A 503 26.46 -0.87 -11.46
CA GLU A 503 26.15 -0.38 -12.82
C GLU A 503 24.64 -0.09 -12.99
N ALA A 504 23.78 -0.90 -12.38
CA ALA A 504 22.35 -0.70 -12.40
C ALA A 504 21.94 0.58 -11.65
N LEU A 505 22.47 0.79 -10.45
CA LEU A 505 22.14 1.95 -9.62
C LEU A 505 22.79 3.25 -10.15
N ASP A 506 23.99 3.19 -10.77
CA ASP A 506 24.58 4.32 -11.48
C ASP A 506 23.73 4.73 -12.69
N SER A 507 23.26 3.75 -13.46
CA SER A 507 22.33 3.99 -14.57
C SER A 507 21.00 4.56 -14.09
N LEU A 508 20.46 4.04 -12.97
CA LEU A 508 19.22 4.50 -12.38
C LEU A 508 19.31 5.96 -11.92
N CYS A 509 20.31 6.30 -11.11
CA CYS A 509 20.43 7.65 -10.59
C CYS A 509 20.65 8.69 -11.71
N ALA A 510 21.46 8.38 -12.73
CA ALA A 510 21.65 9.25 -13.88
C ALA A 510 20.35 9.45 -14.69
N ALA A 511 19.55 8.40 -14.85
CA ALA A 511 18.25 8.48 -15.51
C ALA A 511 17.24 9.32 -14.71
N GLN A 512 17.20 9.14 -13.38
CA GLN A 512 16.38 9.96 -12.49
C GLN A 512 16.77 11.44 -12.57
N GLU A 513 18.06 11.78 -12.49
CA GLU A 513 18.53 13.16 -12.63
C GLU A 513 18.21 13.76 -13.99
N SER A 514 18.19 12.96 -15.05
CA SER A 514 17.75 13.41 -16.37
C SER A 514 16.26 13.80 -16.37
N VAL A 515 15.42 13.09 -15.63
CA VAL A 515 14.01 13.44 -15.44
C VAL A 515 13.90 14.73 -14.62
N LEU A 516 14.59 14.82 -13.49
CA LEU A 516 14.60 16.01 -12.63
C LEU A 516 15.06 17.26 -13.41
N ALA A 517 16.16 17.17 -14.15
CA ALA A 517 16.68 18.27 -14.98
C ALA A 517 15.70 18.69 -16.09
N ARG A 518 14.98 17.74 -16.68
CA ARG A 518 13.95 18.05 -17.67
C ARG A 518 12.79 18.83 -17.04
N LEU A 519 12.30 18.40 -15.88
CA LEU A 519 11.21 19.06 -15.16
C LEU A 519 11.62 20.47 -14.71
N GLU A 520 12.86 20.63 -14.21
CA GLU A 520 13.42 21.93 -13.83
C GLU A 520 13.43 22.90 -15.01
N ARG A 521 14.02 22.49 -16.15
CA ARG A 521 14.06 23.32 -17.38
C ARG A 521 12.69 23.64 -17.95
N ALA A 522 11.74 22.71 -17.85
CA ALA A 522 10.39 22.91 -18.37
C ALA A 522 9.55 23.83 -17.48
N GLY A 523 9.90 23.96 -16.20
CA GLY A 523 9.18 24.79 -15.24
C GLY A 523 7.71 24.42 -15.01
N VAL A 524 7.31 23.19 -15.44
CA VAL A 524 5.89 22.78 -15.41
C VAL A 524 5.31 22.65 -14.00
N GLN A 525 6.16 22.50 -13.00
CA GLN A 525 5.79 22.39 -11.59
C GLN A 525 6.05 23.69 -10.81
N GLY A 526 6.41 24.78 -11.53
CA GLY A 526 6.66 26.08 -10.93
C GLY A 526 7.70 26.03 -9.80
N ASP A 527 7.43 26.71 -8.70
CA ASP A 527 8.32 26.76 -7.54
C ASP A 527 8.38 25.44 -6.74
N LEU A 528 7.49 24.49 -7.03
CA LEU A 528 7.48 23.18 -6.39
C LEU A 528 8.37 22.16 -7.12
N GLY A 529 8.84 22.49 -8.31
CA GLY A 529 9.62 21.62 -9.17
C GLY A 529 11.05 21.39 -8.67
N PRO A 530 11.77 20.45 -9.31
CA PRO A 530 13.17 20.16 -8.99
C PRO A 530 14.08 21.39 -9.08
N LYS A 531 15.09 21.42 -8.21
CA LYS A 531 16.23 22.34 -8.24
C LYS A 531 17.50 21.56 -7.98
N LEU A 532 18.15 21.13 -9.04
CA LEU A 532 19.30 20.25 -8.94
C LEU A 532 20.50 20.94 -8.26
N ASN A 533 21.09 20.26 -7.29
CA ASN A 533 22.36 20.65 -6.70
C ASN A 533 23.48 20.63 -7.75
N GLU A 534 24.52 21.45 -7.53
CA GLU A 534 25.79 21.28 -8.24
C GLU A 534 26.41 19.93 -7.91
N GLU A 535 27.04 19.30 -8.90
CA GLU A 535 27.83 18.10 -8.67
C GLU A 535 29.06 18.40 -7.80
N LYS A 536 29.22 17.58 -6.77
CA LYS A 536 30.37 17.61 -5.87
C LYS A 536 30.86 16.20 -5.61
N GLY A 537 32.12 16.05 -5.22
CA GLY A 537 32.64 14.73 -4.88
C GLY A 537 31.85 14.04 -3.78
N ALA A 538 31.83 12.71 -3.77
CA ALA A 538 31.12 11.90 -2.78
C ALA A 538 31.47 12.28 -1.33
N ASP A 539 32.74 12.56 -1.05
CA ASP A 539 33.22 12.98 0.27
C ASP A 539 32.53 14.26 0.78
N HIS A 540 32.26 15.22 -0.14
CA HIS A 540 31.53 16.44 0.22
C HIS A 540 30.13 16.10 0.75
N TRP A 541 29.39 15.25 0.04
CA TRP A 541 28.03 14.92 0.41
C TRP A 541 27.95 13.97 1.61
N LEU A 542 28.92 13.05 1.76
CA LEU A 542 29.02 12.18 2.94
C LEU A 542 29.27 12.98 4.23
N ALA A 543 29.89 14.15 4.12
CA ALA A 543 30.13 15.06 5.25
C ALA A 543 28.93 16.01 5.54
N GLN A 544 27.92 16.05 4.68
CA GLN A 544 26.76 16.92 4.85
C GLN A 544 25.67 16.26 5.70
N PRO A 545 24.84 17.08 6.32
CA PRO A 545 23.61 16.63 6.95
C PRO A 545 22.68 15.84 5.98
N GLY A 546 22.04 14.75 6.45
CA GLY A 546 21.20 13.86 5.63
C GLY A 546 21.96 13.17 4.51
N SER A 547 23.26 12.92 4.72
CA SER A 547 24.12 12.28 3.74
C SER A 547 23.67 10.84 3.46
N PRO A 548 23.95 10.33 2.24
CA PRO A 548 23.83 8.91 1.96
C PRO A 548 24.67 8.10 2.95
N LYS A 549 24.18 6.95 3.38
CA LYS A 549 24.93 6.08 4.27
C LYS A 549 26.13 5.46 3.53
N ALA A 550 27.27 5.42 4.21
CA ALA A 550 28.42 4.66 3.74
C ALA A 550 28.19 3.16 3.98
N LYS A 551 28.84 2.33 3.16
CA LYS A 551 28.90 0.89 3.43
C LYS A 551 29.62 0.63 4.75
N LEU A 552 29.10 -0.28 5.58
CA LEU A 552 29.77 -0.67 6.82
C LEU A 552 31.09 -1.38 6.54
N GLU A 553 32.10 -1.16 7.38
CA GLU A 553 33.33 -1.93 7.36
C GLU A 553 33.06 -3.42 7.59
N ASN A 554 32.18 -3.75 8.53
CA ASN A 554 31.64 -5.09 8.73
C ASN A 554 30.28 -5.22 8.07
N GLU A 555 30.22 -5.82 6.90
CA GLU A 555 29.01 -6.01 6.11
C GLU A 555 27.99 -6.95 6.76
N LYS A 556 28.42 -7.75 7.71
CA LYS A 556 27.56 -8.64 8.49
C LYS A 556 27.84 -8.50 9.99
N PRO A 557 27.30 -7.48 10.65
CA PRO A 557 27.38 -7.36 12.11
C PRO A 557 26.69 -8.57 12.78
N LYS A 558 26.96 -8.78 14.06
CA LYS A 558 26.31 -9.87 14.82
C LYS A 558 24.79 -9.71 14.77
N GLY A 559 24.09 -10.82 14.51
CA GLY A 559 22.64 -10.87 14.51
C GLY A 559 22.06 -10.55 15.89
N GLN A 560 20.94 -9.86 15.89
CA GLN A 560 20.16 -9.50 17.07
C GLN A 560 18.71 -9.86 16.87
N THR A 561 18.13 -10.53 17.85
CA THR A 561 16.71 -10.92 17.88
C THR A 561 16.07 -10.50 19.18
N ILE A 562 14.75 -10.42 19.17
CA ILE A 562 13.89 -10.19 20.32
C ILE A 562 12.82 -11.28 20.36
N ALA A 563 12.43 -11.70 21.57
CA ALA A 563 11.30 -12.61 21.69
C ALA A 563 10.00 -11.93 21.24
N TYR A 564 9.14 -12.68 20.56
CA TYR A 564 7.88 -12.10 20.04
C TYR A 564 7.01 -11.54 21.17
N ASP A 565 6.93 -12.24 22.29
CA ASP A 565 6.11 -11.82 23.45
C ASP A 565 6.64 -10.55 24.15
N GLU A 566 7.82 -10.08 23.80
CA GLU A 566 8.38 -8.80 24.26
C GLU A 566 8.01 -7.62 23.33
N LEU A 567 7.45 -7.93 22.16
CA LEU A 567 7.05 -6.94 21.14
C LEU A 567 5.58 -6.53 21.24
N ILE A 568 4.75 -7.36 21.86
CA ILE A 568 3.29 -7.21 21.96
C ILE A 568 2.85 -6.87 23.37
#